data_8ebedf5cf856f551349ad7cd4901645f
#
_entry.id   8ebedf5cf856f551349ad7cd4901645f
#
_cell.length_a   1.000
_cell.length_b   1.000
_cell.length_c   1.000
_cell.angle_alpha   90.00
_cell.angle_beta   90.00
_cell.angle_gamma   90.00
#
_symmetry.space_group_name_H-M   'P 1'
#
loop_
_entity.id
_entity.type
_entity.pdbx_description
1 polymer ?
#
loop_
_entity_poly.entity_id
_entity_poly.type
_entity_poly.pdbx_seq_one_letter_code
_entity_poly.pdbx_strand_id
1 'polypeptide(L)'
;MAETTENTVNLPYKNPELPTEERIADLLGRMTLEEKVGQMMQLDARSGDLDDLIVNKHVGSILHTSPSDLPKAVETVNTKTRLGIPLVIGDDCIHGYSFWPGATIFPEQLGMATTWDSEKVQAAGRATAEEVSTTGVHWTFSPVLCIARDTRWGRVGETFGEDPYLIGEMASSIVKGYQGGAKAGEPLAKDAILACAKHFAGYSETQGGRDASEADLSHRKLESWFLPPFERVAKEGCGTFMLGYESIEGVPVTFNKWLLSDRLRGAWNYQGTLITDWDNVGRSVWEQKVKPDYVHAAADAVKAGNDLVMTTPQFYEGAIEAVKTGLLDESLIDDAVSRILALKFRLGLFEDPRLPDAERIKAVIGSAEHQQINLELVRESIALLRNDGALPFAANKVKRIAVVGPLADDAQNQLGDWTGNSGQVSWMPDGQPRDMITTVLDGLTQLTADDCEVVYSRGANVIDLVPDPAGEFYPDGQHRPKIGVSAAVDQALIDEAVANAR
;
A
#
# COMPACT_ATOMS: atom_id res chain seq x y z
N MET A 1 -50.89 10.57 -13.44
CA MET A 1 -49.91 11.25 -12.57
C MET A 1 -50.12 10.72 -11.15
N ALA A 2 -49.22 10.05 -10.62
CA ALA A 2 -49.09 9.37 -9.34
C ALA A 2 -48.92 7.88 -9.50
N GLU A 3 -47.68 7.46 -9.75
CA GLU A 3 -47.24 6.05 -9.58
C GLU A 3 -45.73 5.99 -9.82
N THR A 4 -44.92 6.59 -8.92
CA THR A 4 -43.44 6.34 -8.90
C THR A 4 -42.82 6.69 -7.55
N THR A 5 -43.49 6.44 -6.42
CA THR A 5 -42.94 6.71 -5.08
C THR A 5 -43.15 5.58 -4.07
N GLU A 6 -43.33 4.35 -4.48
CA GLU A 6 -43.59 3.24 -3.54
C GLU A 6 -42.65 2.06 -3.59
N ASN A 7 -41.49 2.13 -4.23
CA ASN A 7 -40.56 0.98 -4.28
C ASN A 7 -39.17 1.21 -3.68
N THR A 8 -38.98 2.20 -2.83
CA THR A 8 -37.80 2.37 -1.99
C THR A 8 -37.93 1.71 -0.62
N VAL A 9 -38.93 0.84 -0.43
CA VAL A 9 -39.25 0.22 0.85
C VAL A 9 -38.53 -1.11 1.00
N ASN A 10 -37.66 -1.16 1.97
CA ASN A 10 -37.17 -2.33 2.68
C ASN A 10 -36.27 -3.30 1.87
N LEU A 11 -35.12 -2.84 1.43
CA LEU A 11 -34.02 -3.73 1.09
C LEU A 11 -33.29 -4.07 2.40
N PRO A 12 -33.34 -5.31 2.91
CA PRO A 12 -32.73 -5.68 4.20
C PRO A 12 -31.26 -5.29 4.29
N TYR A 13 -30.48 -5.43 3.21
CA TYR A 13 -29.06 -5.05 3.20
C TYR A 13 -28.82 -3.54 3.42
N LYS A 14 -29.82 -2.68 3.20
CA LYS A 14 -29.76 -1.23 3.47
C LYS A 14 -30.27 -0.84 4.85
N ASN A 15 -30.80 -1.79 5.63
CA ASN A 15 -31.29 -1.50 6.96
C ASN A 15 -30.18 -1.63 8.00
N PRO A 16 -29.69 -0.52 8.60
CA PRO A 16 -28.58 -0.56 9.57
C PRO A 16 -28.93 -1.24 10.90
N GLU A 17 -30.24 -1.45 11.18
CA GLU A 17 -30.69 -2.14 12.40
C GLU A 17 -30.57 -3.68 12.33
N LEU A 18 -30.36 -4.23 11.12
CA LEU A 18 -30.16 -5.68 10.95
C LEU A 18 -28.73 -6.10 11.20
N PRO A 19 -28.51 -7.33 11.71
CA PRO A 19 -27.18 -7.93 11.82
C PRO A 19 -26.45 -7.93 10.47
N THR A 20 -25.14 -7.70 10.51
CA THR A 20 -24.31 -7.65 9.29
C THR A 20 -24.41 -8.92 8.45
N GLU A 21 -24.49 -10.10 9.07
CA GLU A 21 -24.63 -11.38 8.40
C GLU A 21 -25.93 -11.50 7.62
N GLU A 22 -27.03 -10.98 8.17
CA GLU A 22 -28.34 -10.96 7.48
C GLU A 22 -28.32 -10.00 6.29
N ARG A 23 -27.66 -8.86 6.45
CA ARG A 23 -27.48 -7.87 5.37
C ARG A 23 -26.63 -8.43 4.23
N ILE A 24 -25.54 -9.14 4.55
CA ILE A 24 -24.69 -9.80 3.57
C ILE A 24 -25.47 -10.88 2.82
N ALA A 25 -26.18 -11.75 3.53
CA ALA A 25 -26.96 -12.82 2.92
C ALA A 25 -28.05 -12.30 1.97
N ASP A 26 -28.76 -11.23 2.36
CA ASP A 26 -29.78 -10.59 1.50
C ASP A 26 -29.13 -9.99 0.24
N LEU A 27 -28.02 -9.25 0.39
CA LEU A 27 -27.35 -8.61 -0.73
C LEU A 27 -26.79 -9.65 -1.70
N LEU A 28 -26.08 -10.64 -1.20
CA LEU A 28 -25.48 -11.71 -1.98
C LEU A 28 -26.54 -12.48 -2.81
N GLY A 29 -27.71 -12.76 -2.22
CA GLY A 29 -28.82 -13.40 -2.90
C GLY A 29 -29.47 -12.55 -4.02
N ARG A 30 -29.17 -11.25 -4.08
CA ARG A 30 -29.66 -10.34 -5.12
C ARG A 30 -28.66 -10.12 -6.25
N MET A 31 -27.39 -10.44 -6.03
CA MET A 31 -26.32 -10.21 -6.99
C MET A 31 -26.35 -11.25 -8.11
N THR A 32 -26.06 -10.79 -9.34
CA THR A 32 -25.75 -11.69 -10.45
C THR A 32 -24.31 -12.21 -10.34
N LEU A 33 -23.96 -13.24 -11.11
CA LEU A 33 -22.59 -13.74 -11.16
C LEU A 33 -21.60 -12.63 -11.59
N GLU A 34 -21.98 -11.81 -12.57
CA GLU A 34 -21.18 -10.69 -13.06
C GLU A 34 -20.93 -9.65 -11.94
N GLU A 35 -21.95 -9.31 -11.17
CA GLU A 35 -21.82 -8.39 -10.03
C GLU A 35 -20.95 -9.00 -8.92
N LYS A 36 -21.07 -10.30 -8.64
CA LYS A 36 -20.23 -11.00 -7.66
C LYS A 36 -18.76 -10.99 -8.07
N VAL A 37 -18.46 -11.38 -9.32
CA VAL A 37 -17.09 -11.38 -9.85
C VAL A 37 -16.50 -9.97 -9.88
N GLY A 38 -17.31 -8.98 -10.26
CA GLY A 38 -16.89 -7.58 -10.23
C GLY A 38 -16.48 -7.13 -8.82
N GLN A 39 -17.22 -7.53 -7.78
CA GLN A 39 -16.85 -7.21 -6.40
C GLN A 39 -15.49 -7.80 -5.99
N MET A 40 -15.05 -8.88 -6.60
CA MET A 40 -13.74 -9.50 -6.38
C MET A 40 -12.59 -8.78 -7.11
N MET A 41 -12.86 -7.66 -7.79
CA MET A 41 -11.84 -6.92 -8.53
C MET A 41 -11.50 -5.60 -7.86
N GLN A 42 -10.19 -5.31 -7.81
CA GLN A 42 -9.66 -3.96 -7.59
C GLN A 42 -8.92 -3.52 -8.85
N LEU A 43 -9.33 -2.43 -9.47
CA LEU A 43 -8.70 -1.90 -10.68
C LEU A 43 -8.15 -0.49 -10.46
N ASP A 44 -7.11 -0.15 -11.23
CA ASP A 44 -6.48 1.16 -11.21
C ASP A 44 -7.41 2.20 -11.86
N ALA A 45 -7.80 3.22 -11.09
CA ALA A 45 -8.67 4.29 -11.57
C ALA A 45 -8.04 5.14 -12.70
N ARG A 46 -6.70 5.10 -12.87
CA ARG A 46 -5.98 5.79 -13.95
C ARG A 46 -6.10 5.07 -15.30
N SER A 47 -6.42 3.77 -15.29
CA SER A 47 -6.33 2.91 -16.48
C SER A 47 -7.59 2.90 -17.35
N GLY A 48 -8.66 3.63 -16.97
CA GLY A 48 -9.90 3.54 -17.71
C GLY A 48 -10.94 4.60 -17.37
N ASP A 49 -12.11 4.48 -18.02
CA ASP A 49 -13.30 5.24 -17.67
C ASP A 49 -13.90 4.67 -16.38
N LEU A 50 -14.11 5.52 -15.38
CA LEU A 50 -14.75 5.13 -14.12
C LEU A 50 -16.13 4.50 -14.33
N ASP A 51 -16.89 4.95 -15.33
CA ASP A 51 -18.18 4.36 -15.68
C ASP A 51 -18.01 2.91 -16.17
N ASP A 52 -16.99 2.62 -16.98
CA ASP A 52 -16.72 1.24 -17.41
C ASP A 52 -16.35 0.34 -16.24
N LEU A 53 -15.46 0.81 -15.37
CA LEU A 53 -15.05 0.04 -14.19
C LEU A 53 -16.23 -0.23 -13.24
N ILE A 54 -17.02 0.78 -12.94
CA ILE A 54 -18.06 0.71 -11.91
C ILE A 54 -19.36 0.11 -12.43
N VAL A 55 -19.80 0.53 -13.63
CA VAL A 55 -21.12 0.16 -14.17
C VAL A 55 -21.07 -1.15 -14.96
N ASN A 56 -20.04 -1.32 -15.81
CA ASN A 56 -19.95 -2.49 -16.68
C ASN A 56 -19.23 -3.67 -16.02
N LYS A 57 -18.15 -3.41 -15.27
CA LYS A 57 -17.36 -4.44 -14.59
C LYS A 57 -17.72 -4.63 -13.12
N HIS A 58 -18.56 -3.77 -12.55
CA HIS A 58 -19.07 -3.86 -11.17
C HIS A 58 -17.97 -3.96 -10.12
N VAL A 59 -16.80 -3.32 -10.33
CA VAL A 59 -15.63 -3.46 -9.44
C VAL A 59 -15.97 -3.17 -7.99
N GLY A 60 -15.42 -3.98 -7.10
CA GLY A 60 -15.61 -3.83 -5.65
C GLY A 60 -14.70 -2.79 -5.02
N SER A 61 -13.58 -2.49 -5.68
CA SER A 61 -12.54 -1.61 -5.19
C SER A 61 -11.81 -0.90 -6.34
N ILE A 62 -11.29 0.29 -6.06
CA ILE A 62 -10.38 1.03 -6.94
C ILE A 62 -9.18 1.53 -6.15
N LEU A 63 -8.06 1.77 -6.86
CA LEU A 63 -6.85 2.39 -6.30
C LEU A 63 -6.32 3.50 -7.21
N HIS A 64 -5.38 4.30 -6.70
CA HIS A 64 -4.80 5.45 -7.41
C HIS A 64 -5.88 6.39 -7.98
N THR A 65 -6.84 6.73 -7.15
CA THR A 65 -7.96 7.59 -7.53
C THR A 65 -7.59 9.05 -7.28
N SER A 66 -7.63 9.87 -8.34
CA SER A 66 -7.31 11.29 -8.19
C SER A 66 -8.29 12.02 -7.26
N PRO A 67 -7.87 13.10 -6.59
CA PRO A 67 -8.75 13.90 -5.73
C PRO A 67 -10.06 14.36 -6.43
N SER A 68 -9.98 14.60 -7.75
CA SER A 68 -11.15 15.03 -8.55
C SER A 68 -12.08 13.87 -8.93
N ASP A 69 -11.59 12.63 -8.92
CA ASP A 69 -12.35 11.44 -9.34
C ASP A 69 -13.00 10.70 -8.17
N LEU A 70 -12.51 10.91 -6.94
CA LEU A 70 -13.10 10.31 -5.73
C LEU A 70 -14.60 10.59 -5.60
N PRO A 71 -15.08 11.86 -5.64
CA PRO A 71 -16.51 12.13 -5.56
C PRO A 71 -17.30 11.55 -6.74
N LYS A 72 -16.72 11.56 -7.95
CA LYS A 72 -17.37 11.02 -9.15
C LYS A 72 -17.57 9.51 -9.06
N ALA A 73 -16.58 8.78 -8.54
CA ALA A 73 -16.69 7.35 -8.34
C ALA A 73 -17.86 6.99 -7.42
N VAL A 74 -17.99 7.69 -6.29
CA VAL A 74 -19.09 7.50 -5.35
C VAL A 74 -20.45 7.88 -5.98
N GLU A 75 -20.52 9.00 -6.71
CA GLU A 75 -21.71 9.40 -7.43
C GLU A 75 -22.14 8.36 -8.47
N THR A 76 -21.18 7.83 -9.25
CA THR A 76 -21.44 6.78 -10.25
C THR A 76 -22.03 5.53 -9.60
N VAL A 77 -21.49 5.07 -8.47
CA VAL A 77 -22.07 3.94 -7.72
C VAL A 77 -23.53 4.22 -7.36
N ASN A 78 -23.81 5.36 -6.78
CA ASN A 78 -25.14 5.68 -6.23
C ASN A 78 -26.19 5.93 -7.31
N THR A 79 -25.80 6.43 -8.48
CA THR A 79 -26.75 6.88 -9.52
C THR A 79 -26.85 5.95 -10.71
N LYS A 80 -25.83 5.12 -10.98
CA LYS A 80 -25.75 4.32 -12.20
C LYS A 80 -25.72 2.81 -11.96
N THR A 81 -25.52 2.34 -10.72
CA THR A 81 -25.51 0.89 -10.42
C THR A 81 -26.83 0.42 -9.82
N ARG A 82 -27.18 -0.83 -10.07
CA ARG A 82 -28.48 -1.42 -9.66
C ARG A 82 -28.60 -1.59 -8.15
N LEU A 83 -27.53 -1.99 -7.49
CA LEU A 83 -27.54 -2.32 -6.05
C LEU A 83 -26.91 -1.22 -5.19
N GLY A 84 -26.17 -0.28 -5.78
CA GLY A 84 -25.49 0.76 -5.05
C GLY A 84 -24.47 0.24 -4.04
N ILE A 85 -23.73 -0.81 -4.41
CA ILE A 85 -22.71 -1.39 -3.53
C ILE A 85 -21.51 -0.45 -3.50
N PRO A 86 -21.14 0.12 -2.33
CA PRO A 86 -20.09 1.11 -2.25
C PRO A 86 -18.70 0.52 -2.61
N LEU A 87 -17.82 1.36 -3.17
CA LEU A 87 -16.44 1.00 -3.43
C LEU A 87 -15.62 1.03 -2.14
N VAL A 88 -14.65 0.12 -2.03
CA VAL A 88 -13.50 0.32 -1.14
C VAL A 88 -12.40 1.02 -1.94
N ILE A 89 -11.95 2.18 -1.48
CA ILE A 89 -10.91 2.95 -2.16
C ILE A 89 -9.62 2.82 -1.36
N GLY A 90 -8.59 2.29 -2.01
CA GLY A 90 -7.29 2.03 -1.40
C GLY A 90 -6.16 2.80 -2.04
N ASP A 91 -5.07 3.00 -1.28
CA ASP A 91 -3.85 3.61 -1.78
C ASP A 91 -2.61 3.18 -0.97
N ASP A 92 -1.40 3.43 -1.49
CA ASP A 92 -0.14 3.11 -0.83
C ASP A 92 0.27 4.21 0.14
N CYS A 93 -0.32 4.23 1.33
CA CYS A 93 0.07 5.15 2.39
C CYS A 93 1.08 4.46 3.33
N ILE A 94 2.25 4.06 2.80
CA ILE A 94 3.21 3.19 3.48
C ILE A 94 3.81 3.84 4.73
N HIS A 95 4.18 5.12 4.65
CA HIS A 95 4.71 5.89 5.76
C HIS A 95 4.19 7.35 5.76
N GLY A 96 2.89 7.49 5.66
CA GLY A 96 2.15 8.74 5.50
C GLY A 96 1.36 8.75 4.19
N TYR A 97 0.46 9.72 4.01
CA TYR A 97 -0.37 9.82 2.80
C TYR A 97 0.36 10.56 1.67
N SER A 98 1.38 9.95 1.13
CA SER A 98 2.30 10.52 0.14
C SER A 98 1.64 10.97 -1.17
N PHE A 99 0.45 10.47 -1.50
CA PHE A 99 -0.29 10.79 -2.72
C PHE A 99 -1.26 11.96 -2.55
N TRP A 100 -1.18 12.66 -1.43
CA TRP A 100 -1.92 13.90 -1.19
C TRP A 100 -0.97 15.07 -0.90
N PRO A 101 -1.12 16.21 -1.61
CA PRO A 101 -0.22 17.35 -1.42
C PRO A 101 -0.29 17.91 0.01
N GLY A 102 0.85 18.05 0.64
CA GLY A 102 0.97 18.62 1.99
C GLY A 102 0.71 17.63 3.13
N ALA A 103 0.40 16.36 2.84
CA ALA A 103 0.26 15.34 3.88
C ALA A 103 1.58 15.07 4.61
N THR A 104 1.50 14.61 5.85
CA THR A 104 2.68 14.29 6.66
C THR A 104 3.37 13.03 6.15
N ILE A 105 4.65 13.14 5.83
CA ILE A 105 5.50 12.01 5.43
C ILE A 105 6.39 11.64 6.60
N PHE A 106 6.19 10.44 7.13
CA PHE A 106 6.97 9.87 8.22
C PHE A 106 8.25 9.19 7.69
N PRO A 107 9.22 8.85 8.55
CA PRO A 107 10.32 7.96 8.14
C PRO A 107 9.79 6.66 7.55
N GLU A 108 10.52 6.07 6.61
CA GLU A 108 10.22 4.72 6.15
C GLU A 108 10.21 3.73 7.31
N GLN A 109 9.55 2.58 7.15
CA GLN A 109 9.39 1.61 8.22
C GLN A 109 10.72 1.14 8.82
N LEU A 110 11.79 1.05 8.01
CA LEU A 110 13.13 0.74 8.51
C LEU A 110 13.64 1.80 9.48
N GLY A 111 13.42 3.08 9.16
CA GLY A 111 13.72 4.20 10.07
C GLY A 111 12.85 4.16 11.32
N MET A 112 11.55 3.89 11.18
CA MET A 112 10.67 3.73 12.34
C MET A 112 11.14 2.60 13.28
N ALA A 113 11.61 1.48 12.71
CA ALA A 113 12.09 0.34 13.50
C ALA A 113 13.33 0.67 14.35
N THR A 114 14.20 1.59 13.88
CA THR A 114 15.41 1.98 14.65
C THR A 114 15.09 2.72 15.93
N THR A 115 13.88 3.28 16.07
CA THR A 115 13.44 3.95 17.30
C THR A 115 13.20 3.01 18.46
N TRP A 116 12.82 1.76 18.19
CA TRP A 116 12.33 0.78 19.16
C TRP A 116 11.14 1.30 19.99
N ASP A 117 10.45 2.33 19.50
CA ASP A 117 9.31 2.98 20.13
C ASP A 117 8.00 2.64 19.38
N SER A 118 7.35 1.58 19.85
CA SER A 118 6.10 1.10 19.26
C SER A 118 4.92 2.07 19.48
N GLU A 119 4.95 2.92 20.50
CA GLU A 119 3.90 3.92 20.76
C GLU A 119 3.97 5.05 19.72
N LYS A 120 5.17 5.52 19.38
CA LYS A 120 5.35 6.51 18.31
C LYS A 120 5.00 5.97 16.94
N VAL A 121 5.31 4.69 16.67
CA VAL A 121 4.89 4.02 15.43
C VAL A 121 3.37 3.93 15.36
N GLN A 122 2.69 3.64 16.49
CA GLN A 122 1.23 3.69 16.55
C GLN A 122 0.70 5.11 16.31
N ALA A 123 1.33 6.14 16.88
CA ALA A 123 0.93 7.52 16.67
C ALA A 123 1.09 7.96 15.20
N ALA A 124 2.17 7.56 14.53
CA ALA A 124 2.36 7.80 13.09
C ALA A 124 1.25 7.12 12.25
N GLY A 125 0.91 5.87 12.57
CA GLY A 125 -0.23 5.17 11.95
C GLY A 125 -1.56 5.89 12.19
N ARG A 126 -1.79 6.42 13.39
CA ARG A 126 -3.01 7.17 13.72
C ARG A 126 -3.10 8.47 12.94
N ALA A 127 -2.03 9.27 12.91
CA ALA A 127 -1.96 10.50 12.14
C ALA A 127 -2.19 10.25 10.64
N THR A 128 -1.56 9.19 10.08
CA THR A 128 -1.80 8.77 8.70
C THR A 128 -3.28 8.47 8.46
N ALA A 129 -3.94 7.71 9.36
CA ALA A 129 -5.35 7.36 9.22
C ALA A 129 -6.27 8.60 9.28
N GLU A 130 -5.96 9.54 10.17
CA GLU A 130 -6.69 10.79 10.28
C GLU A 130 -6.60 11.62 9.01
N GLU A 131 -5.40 11.75 8.41
CA GLU A 131 -5.22 12.44 7.14
C GLU A 131 -5.95 11.72 6.00
N VAL A 132 -5.70 10.44 5.81
CA VAL A 132 -6.29 9.63 4.73
C VAL A 132 -7.83 9.65 4.78
N SER A 133 -8.41 9.47 5.97
CA SER A 133 -9.88 9.42 6.13
C SER A 133 -10.60 10.71 5.75
N THR A 134 -9.89 11.85 5.68
CA THR A 134 -10.48 13.13 5.27
C THR A 134 -10.72 13.21 3.77
N THR A 135 -10.01 12.39 2.99
CA THR A 135 -9.92 12.49 1.53
C THR A 135 -10.86 11.54 0.80
N GLY A 136 -11.54 10.65 1.50
CA GLY A 136 -12.42 9.64 0.90
C GLY A 136 -11.71 8.33 0.57
N VAL A 137 -10.44 8.17 0.94
CA VAL A 137 -9.72 6.89 0.91
C VAL A 137 -9.96 6.14 2.22
N HIS A 138 -10.13 4.82 2.13
CA HIS A 138 -10.55 4.00 3.28
C HIS A 138 -9.55 2.93 3.67
N TRP A 139 -8.52 2.71 2.87
CA TRP A 139 -7.65 1.55 2.95
C TRP A 139 -6.23 1.91 2.58
N THR A 140 -5.26 1.54 3.42
CA THR A 140 -3.84 1.63 3.09
C THR A 140 -3.24 0.26 2.86
N PHE A 141 -2.32 0.15 1.89
CA PHE A 141 -1.55 -1.07 1.63
C PHE A 141 -0.28 -1.13 2.50
N SER A 142 -0.47 -0.98 3.79
CA SER A 142 0.56 -0.94 4.84
C SER A 142 0.03 -1.65 6.10
N PRO A 143 0.91 -2.28 6.92
CA PRO A 143 2.37 -2.29 6.91
C PRO A 143 3.00 -3.41 6.07
N VAL A 144 4.31 -3.23 5.76
CA VAL A 144 5.14 -4.24 5.12
C VAL A 144 5.84 -5.09 6.18
N LEU A 145 5.56 -6.40 6.20
CA LEU A 145 6.06 -7.36 7.19
C LEU A 145 7.14 -8.30 6.63
N CYS A 146 7.68 -7.97 5.45
CA CYS A 146 8.77 -8.73 4.87
C CYS A 146 10.03 -8.65 5.74
N ILE A 147 10.78 -9.74 5.81
CA ILE A 147 12.01 -9.83 6.63
C ILE A 147 13.21 -9.46 5.76
N ALA A 148 13.86 -8.32 6.04
CA ALA A 148 14.95 -7.75 5.24
C ALA A 148 16.29 -8.44 5.52
N ARG A 149 16.52 -9.66 5.04
CA ARG A 149 17.76 -10.41 5.26
C ARG A 149 18.75 -10.29 4.11
N ASP A 150 18.26 -10.16 2.89
CA ASP A 150 19.09 -9.95 1.71
C ASP A 150 19.07 -8.47 1.30
N THR A 151 20.17 -7.77 1.55
CA THR A 151 20.29 -6.33 1.24
C THR A 151 20.35 -6.02 -0.26
N ARG A 152 20.39 -7.03 -1.13
CA ARG A 152 20.26 -6.86 -2.59
C ARG A 152 18.79 -6.68 -3.00
N TRP A 153 17.83 -7.08 -2.15
CA TRP A 153 16.43 -6.85 -2.40
C TRP A 153 16.10 -5.36 -2.31
N GLY A 154 15.46 -4.81 -3.35
CA GLY A 154 15.28 -3.36 -3.50
C GLY A 154 14.29 -2.72 -2.51
N ARG A 155 13.47 -3.53 -1.80
CA ARG A 155 12.40 -3.05 -0.93
C ARG A 155 12.72 -3.13 0.58
N VAL A 156 14.01 -3.20 0.93
CA VAL A 156 14.47 -3.27 2.33
C VAL A 156 13.99 -2.07 3.16
N GLY A 157 14.00 -0.86 2.60
CA GLY A 157 13.56 0.37 3.25
C GLY A 157 12.11 0.33 3.72
N GLU A 158 11.24 -0.36 2.98
CA GLU A 158 9.82 -0.50 3.30
C GLU A 158 9.55 -1.40 4.52
N THR A 159 10.54 -2.15 5.01
CA THR A 159 10.38 -3.16 6.08
C THR A 159 10.77 -2.61 7.45
N PHE A 160 10.29 -3.26 8.52
CA PHE A 160 10.78 -3.01 9.88
C PHE A 160 12.10 -3.75 10.21
N GLY A 161 12.87 -4.19 9.20
CA GLY A 161 14.16 -4.83 9.37
C GLY A 161 14.14 -6.35 9.26
N GLU A 162 15.04 -7.04 9.96
CA GLU A 162 15.29 -8.47 9.81
C GLU A 162 14.79 -9.34 10.99
N ASP A 163 14.43 -8.73 12.11
CA ASP A 163 13.99 -9.45 13.31
C ASP A 163 12.46 -9.66 13.29
N PRO A 164 11.96 -10.92 13.20
CA PRO A 164 10.53 -11.19 13.13
C PRO A 164 9.74 -10.76 14.36
N TYR A 165 10.37 -10.72 15.54
CA TYR A 165 9.70 -10.25 16.75
C TYR A 165 9.48 -8.73 16.68
N LEU A 166 10.53 -7.96 16.36
CA LEU A 166 10.45 -6.50 16.22
C LEU A 166 9.43 -6.11 15.12
N ILE A 167 9.49 -6.79 13.97
CA ILE A 167 8.52 -6.59 12.88
C ILE A 167 7.10 -6.79 13.41
N GLY A 168 6.84 -7.86 14.15
CA GLY A 168 5.52 -8.13 14.73
C GLY A 168 5.06 -7.07 15.73
N GLU A 169 5.95 -6.53 16.57
CA GLU A 169 5.66 -5.43 17.52
C GLU A 169 5.27 -4.15 16.78
N MET A 170 6.14 -3.70 15.88
CA MET A 170 5.94 -2.46 15.13
C MET A 170 4.72 -2.54 14.20
N ALA A 171 4.54 -3.68 13.51
CA ALA A 171 3.38 -3.91 12.65
C ALA A 171 2.05 -3.93 13.43
N SER A 172 2.02 -4.56 14.61
CA SER A 172 0.82 -4.53 15.46
C SER A 172 0.48 -3.11 15.89
N SER A 173 1.49 -2.31 16.23
CA SER A 173 1.31 -0.94 16.69
C SER A 173 0.79 -0.03 15.58
N ILE A 174 1.37 -0.08 14.38
CA ILE A 174 0.91 0.75 13.27
C ILE A 174 -0.50 0.32 12.81
N VAL A 175 -0.84 -0.98 12.82
CA VAL A 175 -2.20 -1.48 12.54
C VAL A 175 -3.21 -0.92 13.55
N LYS A 176 -2.87 -0.88 14.84
CA LYS A 176 -3.71 -0.22 15.87
C LYS A 176 -3.90 1.26 15.55
N GLY A 177 -2.85 1.95 15.13
CA GLY A 177 -2.92 3.34 14.68
C GLY A 177 -3.90 3.50 13.53
N TYR A 178 -3.72 2.79 12.43
CA TYR A 178 -4.59 2.86 11.26
C TYR A 178 -6.06 2.55 11.57
N GLN A 179 -6.31 1.48 12.31
CA GLN A 179 -7.68 1.01 12.59
C GLN A 179 -8.31 1.59 13.87
N GLY A 180 -7.62 2.54 14.54
CA GLY A 180 -8.13 3.15 15.78
C GLY A 180 -8.30 2.17 16.91
N GLY A 181 -7.55 1.07 16.91
CA GLY A 181 -7.61 0.00 17.92
C GLY A 181 -8.78 -0.98 17.76
N ALA A 182 -9.59 -0.87 16.70
CA ALA A 182 -10.70 -1.78 16.44
C ALA A 182 -10.20 -3.22 16.20
N LYS A 183 -10.84 -4.18 16.85
CA LYS A 183 -10.54 -5.62 16.73
C LYS A 183 -11.21 -6.23 15.50
N ALA A 184 -10.87 -7.50 15.21
CA ALA A 184 -11.50 -8.25 14.13
C ALA A 184 -13.02 -8.22 14.24
N GLY A 185 -13.71 -7.84 13.14
CA GLY A 185 -15.16 -7.75 13.08
C GLY A 185 -15.78 -6.50 13.69
N GLU A 186 -15.05 -5.71 14.47
CA GLU A 186 -15.58 -4.47 15.04
C GLU A 186 -15.65 -3.36 13.97
N PRO A 187 -16.67 -2.49 13.99
CA PRO A 187 -16.77 -1.33 13.09
C PRO A 187 -15.55 -0.40 13.23
N LEU A 188 -15.13 0.21 12.15
CA LEU A 188 -14.10 1.24 12.15
C LEU A 188 -14.72 2.64 12.32
N ALA A 189 -14.11 3.43 13.20
CA ALA A 189 -14.46 4.86 13.33
C ALA A 189 -14.25 5.61 12.01
N LYS A 190 -14.91 6.78 11.85
CA LYS A 190 -14.84 7.57 10.61
C LYS A 190 -13.44 8.08 10.27
N ASP A 191 -12.60 8.27 11.28
CA ASP A 191 -11.24 8.74 11.20
C ASP A 191 -10.21 7.60 11.18
N ALA A 192 -10.69 6.35 11.15
CA ALA A 192 -9.87 5.14 10.98
C ALA A 192 -9.96 4.59 9.56
N ILE A 193 -8.91 3.89 9.13
CA ILE A 193 -8.80 3.24 7.82
C ILE A 193 -8.44 1.77 7.98
N LEU A 194 -8.67 0.97 6.96
CA LEU A 194 -8.18 -0.41 6.92
C LEU A 194 -6.68 -0.47 6.76
N ALA A 195 -6.03 -1.35 7.51
CA ALA A 195 -4.65 -1.77 7.30
C ALA A 195 -4.59 -2.97 6.34
N CYS A 196 -3.47 -3.12 5.63
CA CYS A 196 -3.18 -4.26 4.79
C CYS A 196 -1.77 -4.79 5.07
N ALA A 197 -1.66 -5.87 5.82
CA ALA A 197 -0.37 -6.48 6.08
C ALA A 197 0.18 -7.15 4.82
N LYS A 198 1.40 -6.79 4.40
CA LYS A 198 2.01 -7.26 3.16
C LYS A 198 3.50 -7.55 3.32
N HIS A 199 4.09 -8.38 2.49
CA HIS A 199 3.51 -9.20 1.44
C HIS A 199 3.53 -10.65 1.94
N PHE A 200 2.37 -11.27 2.06
CA PHE A 200 2.17 -12.59 2.69
C PHE A 200 2.51 -13.73 1.72
N ALA A 201 3.52 -14.55 2.03
CA ALA A 201 4.60 -14.37 2.97
C ALA A 201 5.88 -15.00 2.40
N GLY A 202 7.04 -14.42 2.76
CA GLY A 202 8.35 -14.92 2.29
C GLY A 202 8.95 -14.14 1.12
N TYR A 203 8.31 -13.07 0.69
CA TYR A 203 8.64 -12.28 -0.49
C TYR A 203 10.08 -11.76 -0.53
N SER A 204 10.65 -11.35 0.60
CA SER A 204 12.02 -10.84 0.70
C SER A 204 13.13 -11.91 0.58
N GLU A 205 12.78 -13.20 0.54
CA GLU A 205 13.71 -14.32 0.39
C GLU A 205 13.85 -14.79 -1.06
N THR A 206 13.43 -13.99 -2.01
CA THR A 206 13.57 -14.27 -3.43
C THR A 206 15.04 -14.42 -3.85
N GLN A 207 15.34 -15.41 -4.69
CA GLN A 207 16.69 -15.75 -5.06
C GLN A 207 17.44 -14.59 -5.72
N GLY A 208 18.58 -14.23 -5.13
CA GLY A 208 19.45 -13.15 -5.63
C GLY A 208 18.91 -11.74 -5.42
N GLY A 209 17.93 -11.57 -4.50
CA GLY A 209 17.32 -10.28 -4.21
C GLY A 209 16.41 -9.76 -5.33
N ARG A 210 15.97 -10.65 -6.24
CA ARG A 210 15.02 -10.26 -7.32
C ARG A 210 13.67 -9.92 -6.72
N ASP A 211 12.94 -9.05 -7.41
CA ASP A 211 11.61 -8.67 -6.97
C ASP A 211 10.61 -9.85 -7.02
N ALA A 212 10.56 -10.56 -8.13
CA ALA A 212 9.70 -11.72 -8.30
C ALA A 212 10.51 -12.94 -8.71
N SER A 213 10.61 -13.95 -7.84
CA SER A 213 11.25 -15.23 -8.15
C SER A 213 10.91 -16.29 -7.11
N GLU A 214 11.53 -17.50 -7.23
CA GLU A 214 11.44 -18.52 -6.18
C GLU A 214 12.07 -18.01 -4.88
N ALA A 215 11.36 -18.18 -3.78
CA ALA A 215 11.87 -18.05 -2.43
C ALA A 215 12.16 -19.46 -1.88
N ASP A 216 13.44 -19.80 -1.68
CA ASP A 216 13.86 -21.11 -1.20
C ASP A 216 13.55 -21.26 0.31
N LEU A 217 12.29 -21.49 0.61
CA LEU A 217 11.74 -21.55 1.96
C LEU A 217 11.07 -22.89 2.23
N SER A 218 11.61 -23.66 3.16
CA SER A 218 10.87 -24.81 3.71
C SER A 218 9.71 -24.34 4.59
N HIS A 219 8.67 -25.17 4.73
CA HIS A 219 7.55 -24.93 5.68
C HIS A 219 8.06 -24.62 7.10
N ARG A 220 9.11 -25.34 7.58
CA ARG A 220 9.69 -25.07 8.89
C ARG A 220 10.26 -23.65 9.00
N LYS A 221 10.92 -23.16 7.95
CA LYS A 221 11.48 -21.80 7.95
C LYS A 221 10.39 -20.75 7.87
N LEU A 222 9.35 -20.98 7.07
CA LEU A 222 8.17 -20.13 7.02
C LEU A 222 7.51 -20.01 8.41
N GLU A 223 7.23 -21.13 9.05
CA GLU A 223 6.58 -21.20 10.37
C GLU A 223 7.39 -20.52 11.47
N SER A 224 8.73 -20.61 11.41
CA SER A 224 9.57 -20.08 12.48
C SER A 224 9.95 -18.61 12.31
N TRP A 225 9.90 -18.07 11.10
CA TRP A 225 10.42 -16.73 10.80
C TRP A 225 9.41 -15.83 10.10
N PHE A 226 8.82 -16.29 9.00
CA PHE A 226 8.07 -15.42 8.09
C PHE A 226 6.59 -15.29 8.46
N LEU A 227 6.00 -16.34 9.05
CA LEU A 227 4.60 -16.32 9.44
C LEU A 227 4.30 -15.66 10.80
N PRO A 228 5.19 -15.69 11.82
CA PRO A 228 4.87 -15.14 13.12
C PRO A 228 4.48 -13.65 13.13
N PRO A 229 5.12 -12.73 12.38
CA PRO A 229 4.68 -11.34 12.29
C PRO A 229 3.25 -11.19 11.75
N PHE A 230 2.91 -11.98 10.71
CA PHE A 230 1.58 -11.98 10.11
C PHE A 230 0.52 -12.57 11.05
N GLU A 231 0.82 -13.68 11.73
CA GLU A 231 -0.08 -14.25 12.72
C GLU A 231 -0.40 -13.26 13.84
N ARG A 232 0.60 -12.49 14.26
CA ARG A 232 0.42 -11.47 15.29
C ARG A 232 -0.54 -10.36 14.85
N VAL A 233 -0.37 -9.80 13.65
CA VAL A 233 -1.28 -8.76 13.15
C VAL A 233 -2.66 -9.30 12.79
N ALA A 234 -2.78 -10.58 12.40
CA ALA A 234 -4.07 -11.24 12.26
C ALA A 234 -4.83 -11.27 13.59
N LYS A 235 -4.15 -11.64 14.69
CA LYS A 235 -4.71 -11.63 16.06
C LYS A 235 -5.03 -10.22 16.54
N GLU A 236 -4.30 -9.21 16.08
CA GLU A 236 -4.59 -7.80 16.40
C GLU A 236 -5.85 -7.27 15.68
N GLY A 237 -6.30 -7.95 14.64
CA GLY A 237 -7.52 -7.60 13.90
C GLY A 237 -7.26 -6.84 12.61
N CYS A 238 -6.05 -6.97 12.03
CA CYS A 238 -5.73 -6.41 10.70
C CYS A 238 -6.80 -6.82 9.68
N GLY A 239 -7.40 -5.84 9.00
CA GLY A 239 -8.57 -6.05 8.15
C GLY A 239 -8.28 -6.78 6.85
N THR A 240 -7.09 -6.60 6.31
CA THR A 240 -6.72 -7.19 5.01
C THR A 240 -5.27 -7.66 4.98
N PHE A 241 -5.00 -8.67 4.14
CA PHE A 241 -3.64 -9.12 3.82
C PHE A 241 -3.44 -9.09 2.31
N MET A 242 -2.23 -8.70 1.86
CA MET A 242 -1.83 -8.71 0.47
C MET A 242 -0.72 -9.72 0.24
N LEU A 243 -0.80 -10.46 -0.87
CA LEU A 243 0.20 -11.46 -1.27
C LEU A 243 1.47 -10.80 -1.83
N GLY A 244 2.57 -11.58 -1.87
CA GLY A 244 3.77 -11.20 -2.62
C GLY A 244 3.78 -11.78 -4.05
N TYR A 245 4.91 -11.59 -4.74
CA TYR A 245 5.13 -12.05 -6.12
C TYR A 245 5.91 -13.37 -6.19
N GLU A 246 6.39 -13.87 -5.06
CA GLU A 246 7.25 -15.02 -5.00
C GLU A 246 6.52 -16.35 -5.25
N SER A 247 7.32 -17.35 -5.60
CA SER A 247 6.93 -18.76 -5.54
C SER A 247 7.62 -19.43 -4.36
N ILE A 248 6.97 -20.38 -3.72
CA ILE A 248 7.50 -21.21 -2.64
C ILE A 248 7.35 -22.66 -3.05
N GLU A 249 8.46 -23.41 -3.05
CA GLU A 249 8.51 -24.81 -3.51
C GLU A 249 7.89 -24.97 -4.93
N GLY A 250 8.17 -24.00 -5.81
CA GLY A 250 7.69 -23.98 -7.20
C GLY A 250 6.23 -23.57 -7.38
N VAL A 251 5.53 -23.19 -6.30
CA VAL A 251 4.12 -22.75 -6.38
C VAL A 251 4.05 -21.25 -6.11
N PRO A 252 3.59 -20.43 -7.07
CA PRO A 252 3.31 -19.02 -6.81
C PRO A 252 2.37 -18.87 -5.62
N VAL A 253 2.66 -17.94 -4.70
CA VAL A 253 1.86 -17.77 -3.48
C VAL A 253 0.37 -17.53 -3.77
N THR A 254 0.04 -16.92 -4.91
CA THR A 254 -1.33 -16.75 -5.40
C THR A 254 -2.13 -18.05 -5.49
N PHE A 255 -1.46 -19.19 -5.71
CA PHE A 255 -2.06 -20.52 -5.84
C PHE A 255 -1.69 -21.46 -4.70
N ASN A 256 -1.02 -20.96 -3.66
CA ASN A 256 -0.54 -21.78 -2.55
C ASN A 256 -1.66 -22.01 -1.52
N LYS A 257 -2.48 -23.04 -1.78
CA LYS A 257 -3.61 -23.40 -0.92
C LYS A 257 -3.19 -23.65 0.54
N TRP A 258 -2.03 -24.29 0.76
CA TRP A 258 -1.55 -24.52 2.12
C TRP A 258 -1.38 -23.19 2.88
N LEU A 259 -0.76 -22.17 2.24
CA LEU A 259 -0.53 -20.87 2.86
C LEU A 259 -1.85 -20.11 3.09
N LEU A 260 -2.70 -20.03 2.05
CA LEU A 260 -3.89 -19.17 2.03
C LEU A 260 -5.08 -19.78 2.73
N SER A 261 -5.34 -21.08 2.51
CA SER A 261 -6.49 -21.75 3.09
C SER A 261 -6.15 -22.47 4.39
N ASP A 262 -5.13 -23.33 4.38
CA ASP A 262 -4.89 -24.20 5.53
C ASP A 262 -4.28 -23.42 6.70
N ARG A 263 -3.32 -22.50 6.44
CA ARG A 263 -2.70 -21.68 7.47
C ARG A 263 -3.54 -20.47 7.82
N LEU A 264 -3.77 -19.57 6.86
CA LEU A 264 -4.43 -18.30 7.13
C LEU A 264 -5.87 -18.49 7.59
N ARG A 265 -6.68 -19.20 6.81
CA ARG A 265 -8.11 -19.41 7.12
C ARG A 265 -8.32 -20.50 8.18
N GLY A 266 -7.65 -21.66 8.01
CA GLY A 266 -7.85 -22.82 8.89
C GLY A 266 -7.19 -22.64 10.24
N ALA A 267 -5.84 -22.54 10.30
CA ALA A 267 -5.12 -22.54 11.58
C ALA A 267 -5.27 -21.23 12.36
N TRP A 268 -5.27 -20.06 11.68
CA TRP A 268 -5.38 -18.76 12.34
C TRP A 268 -6.81 -18.24 12.44
N ASN A 269 -7.78 -18.92 11.76
CA ASN A 269 -9.18 -18.49 11.70
C ASN A 269 -9.33 -17.03 11.24
N TYR A 270 -8.48 -16.58 10.31
CA TYR A 270 -8.48 -15.21 9.83
C TYR A 270 -9.73 -14.91 9.00
N GLN A 271 -10.50 -13.91 9.39
CA GLN A 271 -11.79 -13.55 8.79
C GLN A 271 -11.69 -12.31 7.87
N GLY A 272 -10.53 -11.65 7.82
CA GLY A 272 -10.32 -10.48 6.96
C GLY A 272 -10.25 -10.84 5.47
N THR A 273 -10.12 -9.83 4.63
CA THR A 273 -10.05 -10.00 3.17
C THR A 273 -8.59 -10.22 2.72
N LEU A 274 -8.39 -11.18 1.83
CA LEU A 274 -7.11 -11.45 1.18
C LEU A 274 -7.13 -10.86 -0.23
N ILE A 275 -6.15 -10.02 -0.55
CA ILE A 275 -5.97 -9.42 -1.87
C ILE A 275 -4.66 -9.90 -2.52
N THR A 276 -4.66 -10.09 -3.82
CA THR A 276 -3.42 -10.30 -4.58
C THR A 276 -2.63 -8.99 -4.68
N ASP A 277 -1.34 -9.06 -4.99
CA ASP A 277 -0.59 -7.90 -5.45
C ASP A 277 -0.85 -7.65 -6.94
N TRP A 278 -0.25 -6.60 -7.50
CA TRP A 278 -0.47 -6.08 -8.84
C TRP A 278 -0.30 -7.14 -9.93
N ASP A 279 -1.40 -7.44 -10.61
CA ASP A 279 -1.50 -8.41 -11.71
C ASP A 279 -0.98 -9.83 -11.39
N ASN A 280 -0.96 -10.25 -10.13
CA ASN A 280 -0.45 -11.59 -9.76
C ASN A 280 -1.17 -12.72 -10.50
N VAL A 281 -2.48 -12.61 -10.73
CA VAL A 281 -3.23 -13.63 -11.46
C VAL A 281 -2.84 -13.62 -12.94
N GLY A 282 -2.73 -12.44 -13.55
CA GLY A 282 -2.33 -12.30 -14.96
C GLY A 282 -0.91 -12.74 -15.21
N ARG A 283 0.04 -12.34 -14.35
CA ARG A 283 1.46 -12.76 -14.42
C ARG A 283 1.65 -14.26 -14.47
N SER A 284 0.75 -15.05 -13.86
CA SER A 284 0.80 -16.51 -13.93
C SER A 284 0.64 -17.06 -15.35
N VAL A 285 -0.02 -16.29 -16.23
CA VAL A 285 -0.24 -16.64 -17.64
C VAL A 285 0.87 -16.09 -18.53
N TRP A 286 1.12 -14.76 -18.47
CA TRP A 286 1.99 -14.13 -19.47
C TRP A 286 3.48 -14.13 -19.06
N GLU A 287 3.81 -14.08 -17.76
CA GLU A 287 5.18 -14.04 -17.24
C GLU A 287 5.67 -15.41 -16.77
N GLN A 288 5.04 -15.95 -15.72
CA GLN A 288 5.46 -17.18 -15.06
C GLN A 288 5.15 -18.44 -15.89
N LYS A 289 4.19 -18.39 -16.82
CA LYS A 289 3.77 -19.51 -17.69
C LYS A 289 3.32 -20.76 -16.92
N VAL A 290 2.79 -20.60 -15.71
CA VAL A 290 2.28 -21.71 -14.87
C VAL A 290 0.79 -21.97 -15.07
N LYS A 291 0.08 -21.07 -15.75
CA LYS A 291 -1.32 -21.23 -16.14
C LYS A 291 -1.47 -21.14 -17.66
N PRO A 292 -2.33 -21.95 -18.29
CA PRO A 292 -2.49 -21.95 -19.73
C PRO A 292 -3.23 -20.72 -20.25
N ASP A 293 -4.15 -20.17 -19.45
CA ASP A 293 -5.03 -19.06 -19.78
C ASP A 293 -5.63 -18.42 -18.51
N TYR A 294 -6.35 -17.31 -18.70
CA TYR A 294 -6.97 -16.56 -17.61
C TYR A 294 -8.16 -17.27 -16.96
N VAL A 295 -8.81 -18.22 -17.64
CA VAL A 295 -9.91 -19.01 -17.07
C VAL A 295 -9.38 -19.93 -15.98
N HIS A 296 -8.31 -20.66 -16.28
CA HIS A 296 -7.65 -21.53 -15.30
C HIS A 296 -6.96 -20.74 -14.20
N ALA A 297 -6.33 -19.59 -14.54
CA ALA A 297 -5.71 -18.72 -13.56
C ALA A 297 -6.73 -18.16 -12.54
N ALA A 298 -7.87 -17.66 -13.03
CA ALA A 298 -8.94 -17.15 -12.18
C ALA A 298 -9.53 -18.26 -11.28
N ALA A 299 -9.87 -19.42 -11.87
CA ALA A 299 -10.42 -20.54 -11.11
C ALA A 299 -9.49 -21.00 -9.99
N ASP A 300 -8.19 -21.15 -10.29
CA ASP A 300 -7.23 -21.67 -9.31
C ASP A 300 -6.89 -20.64 -8.24
N ALA A 301 -6.87 -19.33 -8.58
CA ALA A 301 -6.70 -18.25 -7.60
C ALA A 301 -7.85 -18.27 -6.56
N VAL A 302 -9.10 -18.35 -7.02
CA VAL A 302 -10.26 -18.42 -6.12
C VAL A 302 -10.23 -19.70 -5.28
N LYS A 303 -9.95 -20.87 -5.88
CA LYS A 303 -9.82 -22.14 -5.16
C LYS A 303 -8.71 -22.14 -4.11
N ALA A 304 -7.65 -21.36 -4.32
CA ALA A 304 -6.57 -21.22 -3.35
C ALA A 304 -6.97 -20.38 -2.14
N GLY A 305 -8.00 -19.51 -2.26
CA GLY A 305 -8.53 -18.71 -1.16
C GLY A 305 -8.38 -17.20 -1.32
N ASN A 306 -8.07 -16.71 -2.53
CA ASN A 306 -8.07 -15.27 -2.79
C ASN A 306 -9.49 -14.70 -2.81
N ASP A 307 -9.66 -13.52 -2.22
CA ASP A 307 -10.95 -12.82 -2.20
C ASP A 307 -10.97 -11.70 -3.23
N LEU A 308 -9.94 -10.85 -3.25
CA LEU A 308 -9.84 -9.68 -4.11
C LEU A 308 -8.64 -9.82 -5.05
N VAL A 309 -8.81 -9.46 -6.31
CA VAL A 309 -7.78 -9.53 -7.36
C VAL A 309 -7.41 -8.14 -7.81
N MET A 310 -6.15 -7.75 -7.58
CA MET A 310 -5.62 -6.44 -7.95
C MET A 310 -5.17 -6.44 -9.41
N THR A 311 -5.67 -5.51 -10.18
CA THR A 311 -5.21 -5.11 -11.53
C THR A 311 -4.99 -6.23 -12.55
N THR A 312 -5.81 -7.29 -12.50
CA THR A 312 -5.93 -8.29 -13.57
C THR A 312 -7.30 -8.14 -14.25
N PRO A 313 -7.47 -7.25 -15.24
CA PRO A 313 -8.79 -7.03 -15.88
C PRO A 313 -9.41 -8.29 -16.49
N GLN A 314 -8.57 -9.21 -17.00
CA GLN A 314 -9.00 -10.48 -17.60
C GLN A 314 -9.57 -11.48 -16.58
N PHE A 315 -9.41 -11.22 -15.29
CA PHE A 315 -10.04 -12.03 -14.24
C PHE A 315 -11.56 -12.03 -14.36
N TYR A 316 -12.16 -10.90 -14.80
CA TYR A 316 -13.61 -10.77 -14.93
C TYR A 316 -14.22 -11.84 -15.83
N GLU A 317 -13.81 -11.86 -17.09
CA GLU A 317 -14.30 -12.82 -18.06
C GLU A 317 -13.83 -14.24 -17.72
N GLY A 318 -12.58 -14.37 -17.20
CA GLY A 318 -12.00 -15.65 -16.82
C GLY A 318 -12.77 -16.35 -15.70
N ALA A 319 -13.14 -15.64 -14.63
CA ALA A 319 -13.89 -16.21 -13.52
C ALA A 319 -15.33 -16.54 -13.90
N ILE A 320 -16.00 -15.68 -14.67
CA ILE A 320 -17.36 -15.94 -15.19
C ILE A 320 -17.38 -17.21 -16.07
N GLU A 321 -16.43 -17.33 -16.98
CA GLU A 321 -16.32 -18.51 -17.85
C GLU A 321 -15.98 -19.78 -17.05
N ALA A 322 -15.11 -19.66 -16.04
CA ALA A 322 -14.78 -20.79 -15.17
C ALA A 322 -16.01 -21.33 -14.42
N VAL A 323 -16.92 -20.47 -13.98
CA VAL A 323 -18.18 -20.89 -13.35
C VAL A 323 -19.11 -21.52 -14.39
N LYS A 324 -19.30 -20.88 -15.55
CA LYS A 324 -20.19 -21.36 -16.61
C LYS A 324 -19.79 -22.74 -17.15
N THR A 325 -18.50 -23.03 -17.18
CA THR A 325 -17.96 -24.32 -17.63
C THR A 325 -17.84 -25.36 -16.51
N GLY A 326 -18.17 -25.01 -15.26
CA GLY A 326 -18.05 -25.91 -14.11
C GLY A 326 -16.61 -26.13 -13.62
N LEU A 327 -15.67 -25.34 -14.11
CA LEU A 327 -14.28 -25.36 -13.62
C LEU A 327 -14.16 -24.74 -12.22
N LEU A 328 -15.02 -23.77 -11.88
CA LEU A 328 -15.11 -23.13 -10.57
C LEU A 328 -16.52 -23.24 -10.01
N ASP A 329 -16.64 -23.61 -8.75
CA ASP A 329 -17.93 -23.61 -8.04
C ASP A 329 -18.28 -22.15 -7.63
N GLU A 330 -19.50 -21.70 -7.97
CA GLU A 330 -19.96 -20.35 -7.62
C GLU A 330 -19.97 -20.09 -6.12
N SER A 331 -20.14 -21.12 -5.28
CA SER A 331 -20.09 -21.00 -3.83
C SER A 331 -18.76 -20.44 -3.31
N LEU A 332 -17.64 -20.70 -3.99
CA LEU A 332 -16.34 -20.12 -3.63
C LEU A 332 -16.26 -18.63 -3.94
N ILE A 333 -16.96 -18.16 -4.99
CA ILE A 333 -17.15 -16.73 -5.27
C ILE A 333 -18.02 -16.11 -4.18
N ASP A 334 -19.13 -16.77 -3.79
CA ASP A 334 -20.00 -16.29 -2.73
C ASP A 334 -19.26 -16.13 -1.39
N ASP A 335 -18.39 -17.06 -1.04
CA ASP A 335 -17.53 -16.97 0.14
C ASP A 335 -16.59 -15.76 0.09
N ALA A 336 -15.95 -15.53 -1.05
CA ALA A 336 -15.04 -14.38 -1.23
C ALA A 336 -15.80 -13.05 -1.17
N VAL A 337 -16.92 -12.95 -1.88
CA VAL A 337 -17.77 -11.75 -1.90
C VAL A 337 -18.36 -11.47 -0.51
N SER A 338 -18.75 -12.50 0.25
CA SER A 338 -19.22 -12.32 1.62
C SER A 338 -18.19 -11.62 2.50
N ARG A 339 -16.91 -12.00 2.39
CA ARG A 339 -15.81 -11.31 3.12
C ARG A 339 -15.59 -9.89 2.66
N ILE A 340 -15.69 -9.63 1.37
CA ILE A 340 -15.58 -8.26 0.80
C ILE A 340 -16.76 -7.39 1.27
N LEU A 341 -17.97 -7.91 1.28
CA LEU A 341 -19.15 -7.19 1.78
C LEU A 341 -19.03 -6.93 3.30
N ALA A 342 -18.54 -7.90 4.06
CA ALA A 342 -18.28 -7.72 5.50
C ALA A 342 -17.31 -6.57 5.75
N LEU A 343 -16.26 -6.44 4.91
CA LEU A 343 -15.31 -5.32 4.96
C LEU A 343 -16.00 -3.97 4.73
N LYS A 344 -16.89 -3.89 3.74
CA LYS A 344 -17.65 -2.67 3.42
C LYS A 344 -18.62 -2.27 4.54
N PHE A 345 -19.29 -3.25 5.16
CA PHE A 345 -20.13 -3.01 6.33
C PHE A 345 -19.31 -2.58 7.56
N ARG A 346 -18.16 -3.19 7.77
CA ARG A 346 -17.22 -2.81 8.85
C ARG A 346 -16.76 -1.36 8.73
N LEU A 347 -16.55 -0.86 7.50
CA LEU A 347 -16.25 0.53 7.21
C LEU A 347 -17.46 1.46 7.33
N GLY A 348 -18.69 0.92 7.39
CA GLY A 348 -19.93 1.71 7.42
C GLY A 348 -20.25 2.40 6.08
N LEU A 349 -19.72 1.90 4.95
CA LEU A 349 -19.82 2.57 3.65
C LEU A 349 -21.24 2.59 3.07
N PHE A 350 -22.12 1.71 3.50
CA PHE A 350 -23.53 1.69 3.09
C PHE A 350 -24.33 2.83 3.72
N GLU A 351 -23.95 3.27 4.91
CA GLU A 351 -24.55 4.37 5.64
C GLU A 351 -23.88 5.72 5.35
N ASP A 352 -22.56 5.70 5.19
CA ASP A 352 -21.73 6.87 4.94
C ASP A 352 -20.62 6.53 3.92
N PRO A 353 -20.72 7.00 2.67
CA PRO A 353 -19.73 6.72 1.64
C PRO A 353 -18.39 7.40 1.87
N ARG A 354 -18.22 8.13 3.00
CA ARG A 354 -16.99 8.80 3.41
C ARG A 354 -16.40 9.70 2.32
N LEU A 355 -17.23 10.61 1.79
CA LEU A 355 -16.77 11.57 0.77
C LEU A 355 -15.65 12.47 1.30
N PRO A 356 -14.80 13.02 0.41
CA PRO A 356 -13.83 14.03 0.79
C PRO A 356 -14.47 15.20 1.55
N ASP A 357 -13.87 15.56 2.68
CA ASP A 357 -14.35 16.64 3.55
C ASP A 357 -13.36 17.81 3.53
N ALA A 358 -13.67 18.86 2.78
CA ALA A 358 -12.77 20.00 2.56
C ALA A 358 -12.34 20.72 3.85
N GLU A 359 -13.24 20.82 4.83
CA GLU A 359 -12.92 21.46 6.11
C GLU A 359 -11.99 20.57 6.95
N ARG A 360 -12.24 19.27 6.98
CA ARG A 360 -11.34 18.32 7.64
C ARG A 360 -9.99 18.21 6.93
N ILE A 361 -9.96 18.16 5.61
CA ILE A 361 -8.71 18.17 4.83
C ILE A 361 -7.87 19.36 5.26
N LYS A 362 -8.42 20.57 5.26
CA LYS A 362 -7.70 21.78 5.65
C LYS A 362 -7.24 21.79 7.11
N ALA A 363 -7.99 21.16 8.00
CA ALA A 363 -7.68 21.16 9.44
C ALA A 363 -6.66 20.08 9.84
N VAL A 364 -6.63 18.94 9.14
CA VAL A 364 -5.95 17.72 9.57
C VAL A 364 -4.69 17.44 8.74
N ILE A 365 -4.76 17.62 7.40
CA ILE A 365 -3.63 17.35 6.52
C ILE A 365 -2.44 18.23 6.90
N GLY A 366 -1.30 17.61 7.22
CA GLY A 366 -0.08 18.31 7.59
C GLY A 366 -0.21 19.17 8.85
N SER A 367 -1.11 18.83 9.77
CA SER A 367 -1.35 19.59 11.01
C SER A 367 -0.07 19.72 11.85
N ALA A 368 0.01 20.77 12.67
CA ALA A 368 1.15 20.99 13.56
C ALA A 368 1.37 19.82 14.53
N GLU A 369 0.31 19.14 14.95
CA GLU A 369 0.38 17.95 15.79
C GLU A 369 1.04 16.80 15.04
N HIS A 370 0.62 16.51 13.80
CA HIS A 370 1.21 15.46 12.97
C HIS A 370 2.67 15.74 12.63
N GLN A 371 3.00 17.00 12.33
CA GLN A 371 4.39 17.43 12.11
C GLN A 371 5.25 17.26 13.36
N GLN A 372 4.70 17.49 14.55
CA GLN A 372 5.42 17.26 15.81
C GLN A 372 5.71 15.78 16.05
N ILE A 373 4.72 14.90 15.82
CA ILE A 373 4.88 13.43 15.88
C ILE A 373 5.99 13.00 14.93
N ASN A 374 5.97 13.51 13.68
CA ASN A 374 6.98 13.22 12.68
C ASN A 374 8.38 13.67 13.11
N LEU A 375 8.52 14.90 13.62
CA LEU A 375 9.80 15.43 14.07
C LEU A 375 10.41 14.58 15.19
N GLU A 376 9.60 14.15 16.15
CA GLU A 376 10.05 13.28 17.24
C GLU A 376 10.49 11.92 16.72
N LEU A 377 9.70 11.31 15.83
CA LEU A 377 10.00 10.02 15.23
C LEU A 377 11.29 10.07 14.38
N VAL A 378 11.45 11.12 13.58
CA VAL A 378 12.68 11.35 12.78
C VAL A 378 13.90 11.47 13.69
N ARG A 379 13.82 12.25 14.77
CA ARG A 379 14.95 12.43 15.70
C ARG A 379 15.39 11.11 16.34
N GLU A 380 14.46 10.25 16.67
CA GLU A 380 14.75 8.95 17.27
C GLU A 380 15.19 7.90 16.23
N SER A 381 14.83 8.08 14.96
CA SER A 381 15.23 7.16 13.90
C SER A 381 16.68 7.29 13.46
N ILE A 382 17.36 8.39 13.82
CA ILE A 382 18.75 8.65 13.40
C ILE A 382 19.71 7.81 14.22
N ALA A 383 20.37 6.84 13.59
CA ALA A 383 21.36 5.97 14.21
C ALA A 383 22.80 6.45 13.90
N LEU A 384 23.58 6.72 14.95
CA LEU A 384 25.01 7.04 14.81
C LEU A 384 25.81 5.73 14.74
N LEU A 385 26.13 5.28 13.52
CA LEU A 385 26.79 3.99 13.31
C LEU A 385 28.27 3.99 13.73
N ARG A 386 28.95 5.13 13.56
CA ARG A 386 30.36 5.29 13.93
C ARG A 386 30.68 6.74 14.22
N ASN A 387 31.49 7.01 15.25
CA ASN A 387 32.03 8.32 15.57
C ASN A 387 33.42 8.19 16.21
N ASP A 388 34.45 8.66 15.53
CA ASP A 388 35.82 8.66 16.01
C ASP A 388 36.16 9.97 16.77
N GLY A 389 35.16 10.60 17.38
CA GLY A 389 35.31 11.86 18.14
C GLY A 389 35.15 13.13 17.31
N ALA A 390 34.71 13.03 16.04
CA ALA A 390 34.41 14.19 15.20
C ALA A 390 33.10 14.88 15.61
N LEU A 391 32.13 14.12 16.08
CA LEU A 391 30.84 14.65 16.55
C LEU A 391 30.73 14.62 18.09
N PRO A 392 30.06 15.61 18.71
CA PRO A 392 29.49 16.82 18.10
C PRO A 392 30.58 17.79 17.64
N PHE A 393 30.31 18.51 16.57
CA PHE A 393 31.19 19.61 16.17
C PHE A 393 31.26 20.70 17.26
N ALA A 394 32.46 21.20 17.57
CA ALA A 394 32.61 22.39 18.41
C ALA A 394 32.19 23.61 17.58
N ALA A 395 30.98 24.10 17.80
CA ALA A 395 30.34 25.14 17.00
C ALA A 395 31.22 26.40 16.79
N ASN A 396 32.03 26.77 17.78
CA ASN A 396 32.95 27.92 17.70
C ASN A 396 34.30 27.65 16.98
N LYS A 397 34.56 26.39 16.60
CA LYS A 397 35.82 25.98 15.95
C LYS A 397 35.65 25.68 14.48
N VAL A 398 34.45 25.28 14.06
CA VAL A 398 34.15 24.97 12.66
C VAL A 398 33.81 26.28 11.94
N LYS A 399 34.59 26.63 10.93
CA LYS A 399 34.42 27.85 10.14
C LYS A 399 33.86 27.57 8.75
N ARG A 400 33.89 26.30 8.30
CA ARG A 400 33.37 25.89 7.02
C ARG A 400 32.89 24.44 7.09
N ILE A 401 31.73 24.18 6.48
CA ILE A 401 31.15 22.84 6.31
C ILE A 401 30.94 22.62 4.81
N ALA A 402 31.59 21.62 4.22
CA ALA A 402 31.30 21.17 2.87
C ALA A 402 30.25 20.07 2.94
N VAL A 403 29.08 20.31 2.35
CA VAL A 403 28.00 19.37 2.18
C VAL A 403 28.12 18.77 0.79
N VAL A 404 28.43 17.49 0.70
CA VAL A 404 28.73 16.82 -0.57
C VAL A 404 27.78 15.62 -0.75
N GLY A 405 27.18 15.53 -1.91
CA GLY A 405 26.35 14.39 -2.30
C GLY A 405 25.10 14.80 -3.08
N PRO A 406 24.64 13.95 -4.01
CA PRO A 406 23.53 14.28 -4.90
C PRO A 406 22.20 14.46 -4.15
N LEU A 407 22.05 13.83 -2.98
CA LEU A 407 20.80 13.85 -2.20
C LEU A 407 20.81 14.89 -1.06
N ALA A 408 21.92 15.61 -0.86
CA ALA A 408 22.03 16.56 0.25
C ALA A 408 21.08 17.77 0.12
N ASP A 409 20.67 18.10 -1.11
CA ASP A 409 19.69 19.14 -1.44
C ASP A 409 18.64 18.64 -2.45
N ASP A 410 18.19 17.40 -2.28
CA ASP A 410 17.14 16.81 -3.10
C ASP A 410 15.89 16.55 -2.23
N ALA A 411 14.99 17.53 -2.25
CA ALA A 411 13.82 17.53 -1.38
C ALA A 411 12.87 16.35 -1.64
N GLN A 412 12.71 15.92 -2.90
CA GLN A 412 11.74 14.87 -3.21
C GLN A 412 12.31 13.48 -2.92
N ASN A 413 13.55 13.18 -3.33
CA ASN A 413 14.16 11.88 -3.06
C ASN A 413 14.44 11.66 -1.56
N GLN A 414 14.61 12.73 -0.78
CA GLN A 414 14.76 12.65 0.68
C GLN A 414 13.53 12.03 1.37
N LEU A 415 12.36 12.12 0.74
CA LEU A 415 11.11 11.59 1.32
C LEU A 415 11.03 10.05 1.29
N GLY A 416 11.89 9.38 0.52
CA GLY A 416 11.92 7.92 0.42
C GLY A 416 11.03 7.36 -0.68
N ASP A 417 10.76 6.06 -0.62
CA ASP A 417 9.94 5.34 -1.58
C ASP A 417 8.45 5.67 -1.42
N TRP A 418 7.68 5.44 -2.47
CA TRP A 418 6.23 5.71 -2.52
C TRP A 418 5.86 7.18 -2.24
N THR A 419 6.79 8.10 -2.43
CA THR A 419 6.62 9.54 -2.18
C THR A 419 7.29 10.37 -3.25
N GLY A 420 7.17 11.69 -3.16
CA GLY A 420 7.85 12.63 -4.03
C GLY A 420 7.56 12.37 -5.52
N ASN A 421 8.63 12.27 -6.30
CA ASN A 421 8.59 12.04 -7.75
C ASN A 421 8.62 10.54 -8.12
N SER A 422 8.11 9.67 -7.27
CA SER A 422 8.09 8.22 -7.52
C SER A 422 7.34 7.83 -8.80
N GLY A 423 6.52 8.75 -9.37
CA GLY A 423 5.75 8.52 -10.59
C GLY A 423 4.49 7.68 -10.37
N GLN A 424 4.15 7.37 -9.12
CA GLN A 424 2.97 6.58 -8.79
C GLN A 424 1.65 7.30 -9.12
N VAL A 425 1.62 8.63 -9.03
CA VAL A 425 0.42 9.41 -9.31
C VAL A 425 0.67 10.56 -10.28
N SER A 426 -0.27 10.83 -11.17
CA SER A 426 -0.15 11.85 -12.22
C SER A 426 -0.54 13.26 -11.76
N TRP A 427 -1.28 13.38 -10.67
CA TRP A 427 -1.77 14.68 -10.16
C TRP A 427 -0.76 15.39 -9.25
N MET A 428 0.41 14.80 -9.00
CA MET A 428 1.52 15.40 -8.25
C MET A 428 2.81 15.35 -9.09
N PRO A 429 2.86 16.01 -10.26
CA PRO A 429 4.00 15.91 -11.17
C PRO A 429 5.30 16.49 -10.58
N ASP A 430 5.16 17.44 -9.66
CA ASP A 430 6.29 18.10 -8.97
C ASP A 430 6.56 17.49 -7.58
N GLY A 431 5.83 16.44 -7.20
CA GLY A 431 5.91 15.80 -5.88
C GLY A 431 5.24 16.62 -4.77
N GLN A 432 5.78 16.53 -3.55
CA GLN A 432 5.30 17.27 -2.38
C GLN A 432 5.73 18.75 -2.41
N PRO A 433 4.96 19.67 -1.80
CA PRO A 433 5.32 21.08 -1.71
C PRO A 433 6.71 21.29 -1.11
N ARG A 434 7.56 22.10 -1.80
CA ARG A 434 8.96 22.30 -1.39
C ARG A 434 9.13 22.92 -0.01
N ASP A 435 8.21 23.78 0.38
CA ASP A 435 8.22 24.52 1.64
C ASP A 435 7.94 23.66 2.88
N MET A 436 7.39 22.47 2.70
CA MET A 436 7.19 21.52 3.80
C MET A 436 8.43 20.64 4.06
N ILE A 437 9.46 20.70 3.21
CA ILE A 437 10.59 19.78 3.25
C ILE A 437 11.87 20.55 3.61
N THR A 438 12.52 20.15 4.69
CA THR A 438 13.84 20.67 5.07
C THR A 438 14.91 19.67 4.62
N THR A 439 15.72 20.06 3.63
CA THR A 439 16.85 19.22 3.18
C THR A 439 18.00 19.23 4.19
N VAL A 440 18.96 18.31 4.04
CA VAL A 440 20.18 18.31 4.87
C VAL A 440 20.92 19.63 4.72
N LEU A 441 20.99 20.17 3.50
CA LEU A 441 21.61 21.50 3.26
C LEU A 441 20.85 22.63 3.95
N ASP A 442 19.51 22.64 3.84
CA ASP A 442 18.67 23.63 4.52
C ASP A 442 18.90 23.60 6.03
N GLY A 443 18.84 22.41 6.63
CA GLY A 443 19.00 22.22 8.07
C GLY A 443 20.38 22.66 8.57
N LEU A 444 21.44 22.32 7.87
CA LEU A 444 22.80 22.77 8.21
C LEU A 444 22.94 24.27 8.07
N THR A 445 22.42 24.86 7.01
CA THR A 445 22.46 26.31 6.78
C THR A 445 21.69 27.09 7.86
N GLN A 446 20.56 26.56 8.32
CA GLN A 446 19.74 27.19 9.38
C GLN A 446 20.37 27.07 10.78
N LEU A 447 21.10 25.97 11.04
CA LEU A 447 21.65 25.68 12.36
C LEU A 447 23.06 26.22 12.58
N THR A 448 23.78 26.58 11.50
CA THR A 448 25.13 27.11 11.62
C THR A 448 25.14 28.61 12.00
N ALA A 449 26.13 29.01 12.81
CA ALA A 449 26.31 30.39 13.16
C ALA A 449 26.74 31.24 11.94
N ASP A 450 26.49 32.57 11.97
CA ASP A 450 26.81 33.51 10.90
C ASP A 450 28.30 33.49 10.48
N ASP A 451 29.19 32.97 11.33
CA ASP A 451 30.64 32.89 11.08
C ASP A 451 31.07 31.49 10.54
N CYS A 452 30.13 30.61 10.20
CA CYS A 452 30.39 29.33 9.59
C CYS A 452 29.82 29.27 8.17
N GLU A 453 30.70 29.16 7.18
CA GLU A 453 30.30 28.99 5.77
C GLU A 453 29.81 27.57 5.50
N VAL A 454 28.61 27.42 4.92
CA VAL A 454 28.10 26.14 4.40
C VAL A 454 28.19 26.20 2.88
N VAL A 455 28.95 25.26 2.29
CA VAL A 455 29.11 25.13 0.84
C VAL A 455 28.57 23.80 0.38
N TYR A 456 27.86 23.81 -0.74
CA TYR A 456 27.28 22.58 -1.33
C TYR A 456 27.96 22.21 -2.64
N SER A 457 28.15 20.94 -2.85
CA SER A 457 28.57 20.34 -4.13
C SER A 457 27.84 19.03 -4.37
N ARG A 458 27.29 18.85 -5.56
CA ARG A 458 26.59 17.59 -5.92
C ARG A 458 27.53 16.37 -5.87
N GLY A 459 28.79 16.52 -6.28
CA GLY A 459 29.84 15.50 -6.20
C GLY A 459 29.70 14.35 -7.20
N ALA A 460 28.48 13.82 -7.36
CA ALA A 460 28.22 12.73 -8.31
C ALA A 460 26.73 12.73 -8.73
N ASN A 461 26.44 12.07 -9.84
CA ASN A 461 25.09 11.59 -10.15
C ASN A 461 24.94 10.13 -9.66
N VAL A 462 23.73 9.72 -9.31
CA VAL A 462 23.48 8.35 -8.83
C VAL A 462 23.07 7.44 -9.97
N ILE A 463 22.03 7.84 -10.71
CA ILE A 463 21.46 7.08 -11.82
C ILE A 463 21.17 7.98 -13.01
N ASP A 464 21.20 7.40 -14.21
CA ASP A 464 20.58 7.93 -15.40
C ASP A 464 19.33 7.12 -15.73
N LEU A 465 18.24 7.79 -16.11
CA LEU A 465 17.00 7.13 -16.51
C LEU A 465 17.01 6.86 -18.01
N VAL A 466 17.00 5.58 -18.39
CA VAL A 466 16.98 5.15 -19.79
C VAL A 466 15.70 4.37 -20.10
N PRO A 467 15.24 4.34 -21.37
CA PRO A 467 14.14 3.46 -21.77
C PRO A 467 14.39 2.01 -21.39
N ASP A 468 13.36 1.29 -20.95
CA ASP A 468 13.46 -0.15 -20.65
C ASP A 468 13.83 -0.92 -21.93
N PRO A 469 14.95 -1.70 -21.94
CA PRO A 469 15.33 -2.48 -23.10
C PRO A 469 14.33 -3.61 -23.44
N ALA A 470 13.44 -3.96 -22.54
CA ALA A 470 12.35 -4.93 -22.78
C ALA A 470 11.19 -4.36 -23.61
N GLY A 471 11.24 -3.06 -23.98
CA GLY A 471 10.25 -2.40 -24.81
C GLY A 471 9.47 -1.31 -24.09
N GLU A 472 8.57 -0.66 -24.82
CA GLU A 472 7.80 0.49 -24.33
C GLU A 472 6.60 0.07 -23.48
N PHE A 473 6.08 -1.13 -23.71
CA PHE A 473 4.85 -1.62 -23.04
C PHE A 473 5.08 -2.99 -22.38
N TYR A 474 4.38 -3.21 -21.30
CA TYR A 474 4.16 -4.55 -20.75
C TYR A 474 3.18 -5.33 -21.63
N PRO A 475 3.15 -6.68 -21.52
CA PRO A 475 2.19 -7.49 -22.28
C PRO A 475 0.71 -7.18 -22.01
N ASP A 476 0.39 -6.58 -20.88
CA ASP A 476 -0.94 -6.11 -20.50
C ASP A 476 -1.32 -4.75 -21.11
N GLY A 477 -0.38 -4.10 -21.83
CA GLY A 477 -0.58 -2.80 -22.49
C GLY A 477 -0.19 -1.60 -21.65
N GLN A 478 0.27 -1.77 -20.42
CA GLN A 478 0.77 -0.67 -19.61
C GLN A 478 2.14 -0.20 -20.09
N HIS A 479 2.40 1.12 -20.01
CA HIS A 479 3.71 1.68 -20.30
C HIS A 479 4.75 1.19 -19.30
N ARG A 480 5.90 0.75 -19.81
CA ARG A 480 7.07 0.48 -18.96
C ARG A 480 7.70 1.80 -18.52
N PRO A 481 7.98 1.96 -17.20
CA PRO A 481 8.75 3.10 -16.74
C PRO A 481 10.19 3.03 -17.30
N LYS A 482 10.86 4.18 -17.32
CA LYS A 482 12.30 4.20 -17.55
C LYS A 482 13.01 3.46 -16.42
N ILE A 483 14.05 2.71 -16.75
CA ILE A 483 14.89 2.03 -15.77
C ILE A 483 16.09 2.91 -15.37
N GLY A 484 16.50 2.78 -14.12
CA GLY A 484 17.72 3.42 -13.63
C GLY A 484 18.96 2.58 -14.02
N VAL A 485 19.94 3.23 -14.60
CA VAL A 485 21.27 2.67 -14.81
C VAL A 485 22.29 3.50 -14.03
N SER A 486 23.42 2.91 -13.62
CA SER A 486 24.46 3.67 -12.94
C SER A 486 24.90 4.88 -13.79
N ALA A 487 24.87 6.06 -13.22
CA ALA A 487 25.32 7.26 -13.92
C ALA A 487 26.82 7.16 -14.26
N ALA A 488 27.20 7.77 -15.37
CA ALA A 488 28.60 7.89 -15.71
C ALA A 488 29.34 8.75 -14.68
N VAL A 489 30.61 8.43 -14.43
CA VAL A 489 31.46 9.25 -13.57
C VAL A 489 31.67 10.62 -14.22
N ASP A 490 31.29 11.67 -13.48
CA ASP A 490 31.54 13.06 -13.87
C ASP A 490 32.69 13.66 -13.05
N GLN A 491 33.85 13.76 -13.68
CA GLN A 491 35.06 14.23 -13.02
C GLN A 491 34.97 15.69 -12.59
N ALA A 492 34.19 16.53 -13.31
CA ALA A 492 34.00 17.93 -12.95
C ALA A 492 33.25 18.11 -11.64
N LEU A 493 32.20 17.30 -11.40
CA LEU A 493 31.47 17.28 -10.14
C LEU A 493 32.37 16.83 -8.97
N ILE A 494 33.21 15.84 -9.20
CA ILE A 494 34.15 15.35 -8.19
C ILE A 494 35.20 16.45 -7.86
N ASP A 495 35.77 17.07 -8.88
CA ASP A 495 36.80 18.14 -8.71
C ASP A 495 36.21 19.33 -7.96
N GLU A 496 34.97 19.73 -8.26
CA GLU A 496 34.26 20.78 -7.53
C GLU A 496 34.06 20.41 -6.05
N ALA A 497 33.59 19.20 -5.78
CA ALA A 497 33.38 18.70 -4.41
C ALA A 497 34.70 18.66 -3.61
N VAL A 498 35.79 18.20 -4.24
CA VAL A 498 37.12 18.19 -3.64
C VAL A 498 37.64 19.62 -3.39
N ALA A 499 37.40 20.57 -4.29
CA ALA A 499 37.78 21.96 -4.11
C ALA A 499 37.04 22.62 -2.93
N ASN A 500 35.73 22.33 -2.82
CA ASN A 500 34.88 22.85 -1.74
C ASN A 500 35.16 22.21 -0.37
N ALA A 501 35.66 20.99 -0.34
CA ALA A 501 36.05 20.30 0.89
C ALA A 501 37.43 20.67 1.44
N ARG A 502 38.24 21.39 0.70
CA ARG A 502 39.58 21.92 1.09
C ARG A 502 39.49 23.31 1.65
#